data_67c631f951834d7b99f2966059993231
#
_entry.id   67c631f951834d7b99f2966059993231
#
_cell.length_a   1.000
_cell.length_b   1.000
_cell.length_c   1.000
_cell.angle_alpha   90.00
_cell.angle_beta   90.00
_cell.angle_gamma   90.00
#
_symmetry.space_group_name_H-M   'P 1'
#
loop_
_entity.id
_entity.type
_entity.pdbx_description
1 polymer ?
#
loop_
_entity_poly.entity_id
_entity_poly.type
_entity_poly.pdbx_seq_one_letter_code
_entity_poly.pdbx_strand_id
1 'polypeptide(L)' 'MKILVACETSGTVREAFASRGHDTWSCDILPSDDGSNRHITDDVRNVLKMEQWDLLMVAHPPC' A
#
# COMPACT_ATOMS: atom_id res chain seq x y z
N MET A 1 -13.41 1.29 3.20
CA MET A 1 -12.72 0.04 2.83
C MET A 1 -11.28 0.08 3.28
N LYS A 2 -10.75 -1.05 3.65
CA LYS A 2 -9.33 -1.18 3.93
C LYS A 2 -8.61 -1.63 2.67
N ILE A 3 -7.77 -0.78 2.13
CA ILE A 3 -7.15 -0.96 0.81
C ILE A 3 -5.65 -1.10 0.96
N LEU A 4 -5.08 -2.11 0.31
CA LEU A 4 -3.63 -2.27 0.20
C LEU A 4 -3.20 -1.99 -1.22
N VAL A 5 -2.27 -1.05 -1.40
CA VAL A 5 -1.64 -0.77 -2.68
C VAL A 5 -0.25 -1.38 -2.66
N ALA A 6 -0.08 -2.48 -3.36
CA ALA A 6 1.18 -3.24 -3.38
C ALA A 6 2.13 -2.68 -4.43
N CYS A 7 3.43 -2.79 -4.16
CA CYS A 7 4.50 -2.42 -5.10
C CYS A 7 4.44 -0.94 -5.46
N GLU A 8 4.22 -0.11 -4.45
CA GLU A 8 4.15 1.33 -4.61
C GLU A 8 5.05 2.02 -3.60
N THR A 9 5.97 2.87 -4.06
CA THR A 9 6.84 3.68 -3.20
C THR A 9 6.51 5.17 -3.26
N SER A 10 5.86 5.64 -4.34
CA SER A 10 5.57 7.08 -4.53
C SER A 10 4.50 7.61 -3.59
N GLY A 11 3.57 6.76 -3.18
CA GLY A 11 2.43 7.17 -2.37
C GLY A 11 1.28 7.79 -3.14
N THR A 12 1.41 7.96 -4.45
CA THR A 12 0.40 8.66 -5.28
C THR A 12 -0.94 7.95 -5.26
N VAL A 13 -0.95 6.63 -5.50
CA VAL A 13 -2.20 5.86 -5.54
C VAL A 13 -2.79 5.73 -4.14
N ARG A 14 -1.94 5.48 -3.13
CA ARG A 14 -2.38 5.40 -1.73
C ARG A 14 -3.10 6.68 -1.32
N GLU A 15 -2.51 7.85 -1.60
CA GLU A 15 -3.09 9.13 -1.21
C GLU A 15 -4.37 9.43 -1.97
N ALA A 16 -4.48 8.99 -3.22
CA ALA A 16 -5.70 9.17 -4.01
C ALA A 16 -6.89 8.44 -3.35
N PHE A 17 -6.68 7.22 -2.87
CA PHE A 17 -7.73 6.49 -2.15
C PHE A 17 -7.97 7.05 -0.75
N ALA A 18 -6.91 7.46 -0.06
CA ALA A 18 -7.03 8.03 1.28
C ALA A 18 -7.84 9.32 1.26
N SER A 19 -7.68 10.14 0.25
CA SER A 19 -8.42 11.41 0.12
C SER A 19 -9.92 11.19 -0.08
N ARG A 20 -10.33 9.97 -0.44
CA ARG A 20 -11.74 9.60 -0.59
C ARG A 20 -12.31 8.92 0.65
N GLY A 21 -11.57 8.93 1.75
CA GLY A 21 -12.04 8.41 3.04
C GLY A 21 -11.78 6.93 3.26
N HIS A 22 -10.96 6.29 2.44
CA HIS A 22 -10.60 4.89 2.63
C HIS A 22 -9.39 4.75 3.55
N ASP A 23 -9.34 3.66 4.31
CA ASP A 23 -8.16 3.29 5.10
C ASP A 23 -7.17 2.60 4.15
N THR A 24 -6.25 3.37 3.61
CA THR A 24 -5.37 2.94 2.52
C THR A 24 -3.91 2.88 2.98
N TRP A 25 -3.28 1.76 2.68
CA TRP A 25 -1.87 1.51 2.97
C TRP A 25 -1.14 1.13 1.69
N SER A 26 0.14 1.47 1.62
CA SER A 26 1.00 0.99 0.55
C SER A 26 2.03 0.03 1.09
N CYS A 27 2.58 -0.84 0.24
CA CYS A 27 3.68 -1.71 0.62
C CYS A 27 4.65 -1.92 -0.54
N ASP A 28 5.91 -2.11 -0.19
CA ASP A 28 6.98 -2.45 -1.11
C ASP A 28 8.15 -2.97 -0.26
N ILE A 29 9.10 -3.65 -0.89
CA ILE A 29 10.33 -4.02 -0.20
C ILE A 29 11.25 -2.81 0.01
N LEU A 30 10.99 -1.72 -0.71
CA LEU A 30 11.71 -0.46 -0.56
C LEU A 30 10.88 0.52 0.29
N PRO A 31 11.54 1.47 1.00
CA PRO A 31 10.80 2.49 1.75
C PRO A 31 10.04 3.43 0.84
N SER A 32 9.01 4.08 1.40
CA SER A 32 8.22 5.05 0.68
C SER A 32 9.02 6.32 0.38
N ASP A 33 8.80 6.90 -0.81
CA ASP A 33 9.45 8.15 -1.21
C ASP A 33 8.98 9.33 -0.36
N ASP A 34 7.75 9.28 0.15
CA ASP A 34 7.15 10.36 0.94
C ASP A 34 7.29 10.20 2.45
N GLY A 35 7.92 9.12 2.93
CA GLY A 35 8.12 8.87 4.35
C GLY A 35 6.83 8.65 5.14
N SER A 36 5.74 8.26 4.50
CA SER A 36 4.44 8.10 5.15
C SER A 36 4.43 6.96 6.16
N ASN A 37 3.65 7.13 7.24
CA ASN A 37 3.39 6.08 8.22
C ASN A 37 2.44 4.99 7.66
N ARG A 38 1.78 5.26 6.55
CA ARG A 38 0.87 4.33 5.89
C ARG A 38 1.56 3.46 4.86
N HIS A 39 2.88 3.37 4.91
CA HIS A 39 3.68 2.52 4.04
C HIS A 39 4.32 1.41 4.86
N ILE A 40 4.17 0.17 4.39
CA ILE A 40 4.77 -1.02 5.03
C ILE A 40 5.92 -1.49 4.16
N THR A 41 7.14 -1.43 4.70
CA THR A 41 8.34 -1.87 3.99
C THR A 41 8.53 -3.36 4.26
N ASP A 42 7.91 -4.18 3.41
CA ASP A 42 7.94 -5.63 3.53
C ASP A 42 7.49 -6.28 2.22
N ASP A 43 7.68 -7.59 2.13
CA ASP A 43 7.14 -8.39 1.03
C ASP A 43 5.61 -8.41 1.11
N VAL A 44 4.95 -8.23 -0.04
CA VAL A 44 3.49 -8.18 -0.10
C VAL A 44 2.84 -9.46 0.46
N ARG A 45 3.49 -10.61 0.32
CA ARG A 45 2.97 -11.87 0.85
C ARG A 45 2.84 -11.84 2.37
N ASN A 46 3.78 -11.18 3.05
CA ASN A 46 3.70 -11.00 4.50
C ASN A 46 2.63 -9.99 4.88
N VAL A 47 2.54 -8.90 4.13
CA VAL A 47 1.56 -7.83 4.39
C VAL A 47 0.14 -8.34 4.24
N LEU A 48 -0.12 -9.20 3.25
CA LEU A 48 -1.44 -9.79 3.05
C LEU A 48 -1.90 -10.62 4.24
N LYS A 49 -0.98 -11.15 5.03
CA LYS A 49 -1.29 -11.96 6.22
C LYS A 49 -1.48 -11.13 7.49
N MET A 50 -1.07 -9.87 7.47
CA MET A 50 -1.10 -9.00 8.67
C MET A 50 -2.50 -8.49 8.98
N GLU A 51 -3.33 -8.35 7.96
CA GLU A 51 -4.64 -7.73 8.06
C GLU A 51 -5.62 -8.39 7.09
N GLN A 52 -6.90 -8.13 7.33
CA GLN A 52 -7.96 -8.52 6.41
C GLN A 52 -8.25 -7.33 5.48
N TRP A 53 -7.71 -7.42 4.26
CA TRP A 53 -7.84 -6.34 3.29
C TRP A 53 -9.11 -6.49 2.45
N ASP A 54 -9.81 -5.38 2.20
CA ASP A 54 -11.01 -5.37 1.36
C ASP A 54 -10.65 -5.33 -0.12
N LEU A 55 -9.53 -4.68 -0.46
CA LEU A 55 -9.08 -4.54 -1.84
C LEU A 55 -7.57 -4.58 -1.90
N LEU A 56 -7.04 -5.31 -2.86
CA LEU A 56 -5.62 -5.32 -3.20
C LEU A 56 -5.43 -4.72 -4.59
N MET A 57 -4.56 -3.73 -4.69
CA MET A 57 -4.16 -3.15 -5.97
C MET A 57 -2.65 -3.24 -6.13
N VAL A 58 -2.18 -3.67 -7.30
CA VAL A 58 -0.76 -3.71 -7.62
C VAL A 58 -0.45 -2.54 -8.54
N ALA A 59 0.29 -1.55 -8.03
CA ALA A 59 0.50 -0.30 -8.75
C ALA A 59 1.59 -0.41 -9.83
N HIS A 60 2.66 -1.15 -9.56
CA HIS A 60 3.82 -1.26 -10.44
C HIS A 60 4.28 -2.71 -10.59
N PRO A 61 3.55 -3.57 -11.32
CA PRO A 61 4.01 -4.94 -11.54
C PRO A 61 5.21 -4.97 -12.51
N PRO A 62 6.09 -5.97 -12.44
CA PRO A 62 6.11 -7.02 -11.42
C PRO A 62 6.58 -6.51 -10.06
N CYS A 63 6.14 -7.16 -9.04
CA CYS A 63 6.45 -6.77 -7.66
C CYS A 63 7.66 -7.53 -7.12
#